data_9c9380093477c16052576148b05631f8
#
_entry.id   9c9380093477c16052576148b05631f8
#
_cell.length_a   1.000
_cell.length_b   1.000
_cell.length_c   1.000
_cell.angle_alpha   90.00
_cell.angle_beta   90.00
_cell.angle_gamma   90.00
#
_symmetry.space_group_name_H-M   'P 1'
#
loop_
_entity.id
_entity.type
_entity.pdbx_description
1 polymer ?
#
loop_
_entity_poly.entity_id
_entity_poly.type
_entity_poly.pdbx_seq_one_letter_code
_entity_poly.pdbx_strand_id
1 'polypeptide(L)'
;RKTQIAIYGASQMGYYPDVEFTKIDLNNKEQSAEVINRVNPDVIYSAATLQSWWVITTLPKPVFDDLDKARFGPWLPMHLSVVYKLMQAVKATGKDYKVVNSAFPDACGPILKTRGLNPTVGIGNVANPVPAIRLGIADQLGVKLSDVKIYLACQHYVSHYIPRFGTAGGAPYYLRAYVGGKDVTKEVDIDKVFAEAPKKYRRTGGLGGQILTAS
;
A
#
# COMPACT_ATOMS: atom_id res chain seq x y z
N ARG A 1 -9.85 17.46 -8.49
CA ARG A 1 -9.31 18.19 -7.33
C ARG A 1 -8.21 17.41 -6.60
N LYS A 2 -8.42 16.14 -6.19
CA LYS A 2 -7.36 15.33 -5.51
C LYS A 2 -6.14 15.11 -6.42
N THR A 3 -6.35 14.80 -7.70
CA THR A 3 -5.29 14.65 -8.70
C THR A 3 -4.46 15.92 -8.85
N GLN A 4 -5.10 17.09 -8.89
CA GLN A 4 -4.40 18.38 -8.98
C GLN A 4 -3.50 18.64 -7.77
N ILE A 5 -3.94 18.24 -6.57
CA ILE A 5 -3.12 18.35 -5.34
C ILE A 5 -1.91 17.44 -5.42
N ALA A 6 -2.08 16.22 -5.94
CA ALA A 6 -0.97 15.27 -6.11
C ALA A 6 0.05 15.78 -7.15
N ILE A 7 -0.42 16.32 -8.28
CA ILE A 7 0.43 16.95 -9.31
C ILE A 7 1.20 18.13 -8.70
N TYR A 8 0.53 18.98 -7.95
CA TYR A 8 1.18 20.10 -7.28
C TYR A 8 2.24 19.62 -6.28
N GLY A 9 1.93 18.62 -5.45
CA GLY A 9 2.90 18.00 -4.55
C GLY A 9 4.12 17.42 -5.27
N ALA A 10 3.89 16.73 -6.39
CA ALA A 10 4.97 16.18 -7.21
C ALA A 10 5.86 17.28 -7.81
N SER A 11 5.25 18.38 -8.27
CA SER A 11 6.01 19.52 -8.83
C SER A 11 6.90 20.19 -7.79
N GLN A 12 6.47 20.26 -6.52
CA GLN A 12 7.30 20.77 -5.42
C GLN A 12 8.54 19.87 -5.15
N MET A 13 8.48 18.61 -5.54
CA MET A 13 9.60 17.67 -5.46
C MET A 13 10.42 17.60 -6.76
N GLY A 14 10.16 18.46 -7.72
CA GLY A 14 10.84 18.49 -9.02
C GLY A 14 10.31 17.51 -10.06
N TYR A 15 9.16 16.84 -9.80
CA TYR A 15 8.51 15.96 -10.75
C TYR A 15 7.36 16.67 -11.45
N TYR A 16 7.33 16.64 -12.77
CA TYR A 16 6.30 17.29 -13.59
C TYR A 16 5.57 16.23 -14.43
N PRO A 17 4.69 15.40 -13.80
CA PRO A 17 3.98 14.37 -14.52
C PRO A 17 2.97 14.96 -15.49
N ASP A 18 2.90 14.41 -16.70
CA ASP A 18 1.78 14.62 -17.60
C ASP A 18 0.62 13.70 -17.16
N VAL A 19 -0.54 14.29 -16.86
CA VAL A 19 -1.66 13.57 -16.25
C VAL A 19 -2.95 13.85 -17.02
N GLU A 20 -3.49 12.80 -17.61
CA GLU A 20 -4.82 12.81 -18.23
C GLU A 20 -5.84 12.14 -17.27
N PHE A 21 -7.06 12.67 -17.25
CA PHE A 21 -8.17 12.11 -16.47
C PHE A 21 -9.25 11.55 -17.40
N THR A 22 -9.55 10.27 -17.27
CA THR A 22 -10.68 9.62 -17.93
C THR A 22 -11.62 9.02 -16.89
N LYS A 23 -12.91 9.38 -16.94
CA LYS A 23 -13.94 8.77 -16.12
C LYS A 23 -14.41 7.46 -16.74
N ILE A 24 -14.30 6.37 -15.97
CA ILE A 24 -14.82 5.05 -16.38
C ILE A 24 -15.63 4.44 -15.24
N ASP A 25 -16.56 3.54 -15.60
CA ASP A 25 -17.23 2.65 -14.65
C ASP A 25 -16.66 1.24 -14.79
N LEU A 26 -15.95 0.77 -13.79
CA LEU A 26 -15.37 -0.59 -13.80
C LEU A 26 -16.45 -1.69 -13.81
N ASN A 27 -17.73 -1.37 -13.55
CA ASN A 27 -18.83 -2.31 -13.77
C ASN A 27 -19.09 -2.56 -15.27
N ASN A 28 -18.73 -1.60 -16.13
CA ASN A 28 -18.81 -1.75 -17.58
C ASN A 28 -17.45 -2.28 -18.08
N LYS A 29 -17.38 -3.60 -18.21
CA LYS A 29 -16.16 -4.31 -18.64
C LYS A 29 -15.71 -3.91 -20.03
N GLU A 30 -16.65 -3.76 -20.97
CA GLU A 30 -16.40 -3.42 -22.36
C GLU A 30 -15.79 -2.01 -22.46
N GLN A 31 -16.41 -1.02 -21.84
CA GLN A 31 -15.88 0.34 -21.78
C GLN A 31 -14.49 0.38 -21.12
N SER A 32 -14.30 -0.37 -20.07
CA SER A 32 -13.02 -0.44 -19.38
C SER A 32 -11.93 -1.03 -20.27
N ALA A 33 -12.25 -2.09 -21.02
CA ALA A 33 -11.32 -2.70 -21.98
C ALA A 33 -10.98 -1.77 -23.14
N GLU A 34 -11.96 -1.02 -23.66
CA GLU A 34 -11.74 -0.01 -24.70
C GLU A 34 -10.78 1.10 -24.23
N VAL A 35 -10.99 1.63 -23.03
CA VAL A 35 -10.12 2.65 -22.45
C VAL A 35 -8.70 2.12 -22.25
N ILE A 36 -8.56 0.91 -21.70
CA ILE A 36 -7.25 0.27 -21.53
C ILE A 36 -6.55 0.10 -22.88
N ASN A 37 -7.25 -0.37 -23.90
CA ASN A 37 -6.68 -0.54 -25.23
C ASN A 37 -6.29 0.79 -25.89
N ARG A 38 -7.11 1.84 -25.72
CA ARG A 38 -6.83 3.18 -26.25
C ARG A 38 -5.60 3.79 -25.60
N VAL A 39 -5.50 3.70 -24.27
CA VAL A 39 -4.36 4.23 -23.50
C VAL A 39 -3.10 3.39 -23.75
N ASN A 40 -3.27 2.07 -23.92
CA ASN A 40 -2.21 1.10 -24.11
C ASN A 40 -1.06 1.25 -23.07
N PRO A 41 -1.35 1.18 -21.77
CA PRO A 41 -0.38 1.49 -20.73
C PRO A 41 0.67 0.39 -20.58
N ASP A 42 1.89 0.74 -20.17
CA ASP A 42 2.92 -0.22 -19.78
C ASP A 42 2.56 -0.92 -18.46
N VAL A 43 1.93 -0.18 -17.54
CA VAL A 43 1.52 -0.69 -16.22
C VAL A 43 0.15 -0.13 -15.84
N ILE A 44 -0.72 -1.00 -15.35
CA ILE A 44 -2.00 -0.63 -14.74
C ILE A 44 -1.84 -0.72 -13.22
N TYR A 45 -2.00 0.41 -12.53
CA TYR A 45 -2.00 0.45 -11.07
C TYR A 45 -3.43 0.48 -10.53
N SER A 46 -3.82 -0.56 -9.81
CA SER A 46 -5.15 -0.70 -9.20
C SER A 46 -5.14 -0.30 -7.73
N ALA A 47 -5.78 0.82 -7.41
CA ALA A 47 -6.03 1.27 -6.04
C ALA A 47 -7.54 1.49 -5.78
N ALA A 48 -8.40 0.99 -6.67
CA ALA A 48 -9.84 1.22 -6.59
C ALA A 48 -10.51 0.33 -5.54
N THR A 49 -11.50 0.88 -4.85
CA THR A 49 -12.37 0.17 -3.91
C THR A 49 -13.77 0.77 -3.94
N LEU A 50 -14.79 -0.04 -3.66
CA LEU A 50 -16.16 0.46 -3.49
C LEU A 50 -16.32 1.24 -2.19
N GLN A 51 -15.54 0.88 -1.16
CA GLN A 51 -15.62 1.51 0.14
C GLN A 51 -14.22 1.54 0.77
N SER A 52 -13.84 2.70 1.30
CA SER A 52 -12.59 2.83 2.04
C SER A 52 -12.60 1.95 3.29
N TRP A 53 -11.49 1.30 3.59
CA TRP A 53 -11.34 0.35 4.70
C TRP A 53 -11.76 0.91 6.07
N TRP A 54 -11.55 2.23 6.29
CA TRP A 54 -11.85 2.88 7.56
C TRP A 54 -13.35 3.11 7.80
N VAL A 55 -14.20 3.06 6.78
CA VAL A 55 -15.64 3.31 6.92
C VAL A 55 -16.28 2.33 7.90
N ILE A 56 -15.88 1.05 7.87
CA ILE A 56 -16.38 0.05 8.81
C ILE A 56 -16.00 0.40 10.26
N THR A 57 -14.84 1.03 10.46
CA THR A 57 -14.39 1.43 11.81
C THR A 57 -15.17 2.61 12.41
N THR A 58 -16.04 3.25 11.62
CA THR A 58 -16.92 4.33 12.09
C THR A 58 -18.30 3.84 12.54
N LEU A 59 -18.57 2.56 12.40
CA LEU A 59 -19.81 1.96 12.89
C LEU A 59 -19.88 1.99 14.42
N PRO A 60 -21.08 1.93 15.01
CA PRO A 60 -21.23 1.78 16.44
C PRO A 60 -20.37 0.61 16.97
N LYS A 61 -19.74 0.82 18.11
CA LYS A 61 -18.74 -0.15 18.62
C LYS A 61 -19.23 -1.60 18.68
N PRO A 62 -20.44 -1.91 19.15
CA PRO A 62 -20.91 -3.31 19.16
C PRO A 62 -20.98 -3.93 17.76
N VAL A 63 -21.44 -3.16 16.78
CA VAL A 63 -21.53 -3.61 15.38
C VAL A 63 -20.14 -3.83 14.79
N PHE A 64 -19.22 -2.91 15.04
CA PHE A 64 -17.82 -3.05 14.60
C PHE A 64 -17.18 -4.29 15.22
N ASP A 65 -17.34 -4.52 16.54
CA ASP A 65 -16.76 -5.64 17.24
C ASP A 65 -17.28 -6.98 16.70
N ASP A 66 -18.54 -7.06 16.30
CA ASP A 66 -19.11 -8.27 15.70
C ASP A 66 -18.56 -8.49 14.27
N LEU A 67 -18.45 -7.44 13.48
CA LEU A 67 -17.87 -7.52 12.13
C LEU A 67 -16.37 -7.88 12.18
N ASP A 68 -15.62 -7.34 13.16
CA ASP A 68 -14.17 -7.60 13.29
C ASP A 68 -13.88 -9.07 13.62
N LYS A 69 -14.82 -9.78 14.25
CA LYS A 69 -14.71 -11.24 14.47
C LYS A 69 -14.61 -12.03 13.17
N ALA A 70 -15.24 -11.54 12.10
CA ALA A 70 -15.19 -12.15 10.78
C ALA A 70 -13.88 -11.87 10.00
N ARG A 71 -12.91 -11.18 10.61
CA ARG A 71 -11.59 -10.87 10.05
C ARG A 71 -11.71 -10.13 8.71
N PHE A 72 -11.31 -10.77 7.60
CA PHE A 72 -11.35 -10.15 6.27
C PHE A 72 -12.76 -10.02 5.67
N GLY A 73 -13.75 -10.73 6.24
CA GLY A 73 -15.10 -10.83 5.68
C GLY A 73 -15.75 -9.49 5.33
N PRO A 74 -15.80 -8.52 6.24
CA PRO A 74 -16.46 -7.23 5.99
C PRO A 74 -15.73 -6.35 4.96
N TRP A 75 -14.42 -6.49 4.85
CA TRP A 75 -13.58 -5.63 3.98
C TRP A 75 -13.38 -6.21 2.59
N LEU A 76 -13.25 -7.53 2.49
CA LEU A 76 -12.83 -8.19 1.27
C LEU A 76 -13.75 -7.94 0.07
N PRO A 77 -15.08 -8.04 0.16
CA PRO A 77 -15.96 -7.86 -0.99
C PRO A 77 -15.84 -6.47 -1.63
N MET A 78 -15.61 -5.43 -0.82
CA MET A 78 -15.52 -4.05 -1.29
C MET A 78 -14.26 -3.80 -2.14
N HIS A 79 -13.20 -4.53 -1.86
CA HIS A 79 -11.96 -4.48 -2.63
C HIS A 79 -11.97 -5.48 -3.79
N LEU A 80 -12.33 -6.72 -3.51
CA LEU A 80 -12.28 -7.82 -4.46
C LEU A 80 -13.17 -7.57 -5.69
N SER A 81 -14.39 -7.06 -5.50
CA SER A 81 -15.34 -6.85 -6.60
C SER A 81 -14.80 -5.93 -7.67
N VAL A 82 -14.13 -4.86 -7.28
CA VAL A 82 -13.56 -3.87 -8.22
C VAL A 82 -12.36 -4.43 -8.95
N VAL A 83 -11.44 -5.07 -8.22
CA VAL A 83 -10.25 -5.69 -8.82
C VAL A 83 -10.67 -6.84 -9.75
N TYR A 84 -11.66 -7.63 -9.37
CA TYR A 84 -12.20 -8.70 -10.21
C TYR A 84 -12.69 -8.17 -11.57
N LYS A 85 -13.48 -7.09 -11.57
CA LYS A 85 -14.00 -6.46 -12.79
C LYS A 85 -12.89 -5.83 -13.63
N LEU A 86 -11.92 -5.18 -13.00
CA LEU A 86 -10.73 -4.68 -13.69
C LEU A 86 -9.99 -5.82 -14.40
N MET A 87 -9.72 -6.92 -13.71
CA MET A 87 -9.01 -8.05 -14.30
C MET A 87 -9.80 -8.74 -15.41
N GLN A 88 -11.14 -8.74 -15.33
CA GLN A 88 -11.99 -9.18 -16.45
C GLN A 88 -11.84 -8.25 -17.67
N ALA A 89 -11.82 -6.93 -17.46
CA ALA A 89 -11.61 -5.97 -18.54
C ALA A 89 -10.21 -6.12 -19.16
N VAL A 90 -9.17 -6.26 -18.33
CA VAL A 90 -7.80 -6.53 -18.81
C VAL A 90 -7.75 -7.79 -19.66
N LYS A 91 -8.35 -8.88 -19.21
CA LYS A 91 -8.42 -10.13 -19.98
C LYS A 91 -9.17 -9.97 -21.28
N ALA A 92 -10.23 -9.17 -21.31
CA ALA A 92 -11.01 -8.91 -22.51
C ALA A 92 -10.25 -8.11 -23.57
N THR A 93 -9.18 -7.40 -23.24
CA THR A 93 -8.33 -6.72 -24.21
C THR A 93 -7.54 -7.68 -25.11
N GLY A 94 -7.35 -8.92 -24.67
CA GLY A 94 -6.52 -9.91 -25.35
C GLY A 94 -5.01 -9.68 -25.23
N LYS A 95 -4.56 -8.67 -24.46
CA LYS A 95 -3.15 -8.31 -24.28
C LYS A 95 -2.66 -8.66 -22.87
N ASP A 96 -1.35 -8.89 -22.73
CA ASP A 96 -0.69 -9.16 -21.45
C ASP A 96 -0.23 -7.86 -20.79
N TYR A 97 -1.19 -7.10 -20.24
CA TYR A 97 -0.88 -5.91 -19.46
C TYR A 97 -0.35 -6.26 -18.08
N LYS A 98 0.64 -5.51 -17.60
CA LYS A 98 1.15 -5.64 -16.24
C LYS A 98 0.23 -4.90 -15.27
N VAL A 99 -0.31 -5.63 -14.30
CA VAL A 99 -1.25 -5.07 -13.30
C VAL A 99 -0.65 -5.16 -11.91
N VAL A 100 -0.51 -4.01 -11.27
CA VAL A 100 -0.11 -3.86 -9.87
C VAL A 100 -1.35 -3.58 -9.04
N ASN A 101 -1.67 -4.43 -8.08
CA ASN A 101 -2.83 -4.24 -7.21
C ASN A 101 -2.41 -3.83 -5.80
N SER A 102 -2.87 -2.69 -5.32
CA SER A 102 -2.72 -2.22 -3.94
C SER A 102 -4.00 -2.34 -3.11
N ALA A 103 -5.13 -2.75 -3.74
CA ALA A 103 -6.40 -2.92 -3.06
C ALA A 103 -6.50 -4.32 -2.45
N PHE A 104 -6.21 -4.44 -1.15
CA PHE A 104 -6.26 -5.69 -0.39
C PHE A 104 -5.50 -6.85 -1.08
N PRO A 105 -4.23 -6.65 -1.43
CA PRO A 105 -3.51 -7.53 -2.35
C PRO A 105 -3.34 -8.95 -1.81
N ASP A 106 -3.15 -9.12 -0.50
CA ASP A 106 -2.92 -10.40 0.15
C ASP A 106 -4.09 -11.38 0.00
N ALA A 107 -5.31 -10.86 -0.05
CA ALA A 107 -6.52 -11.66 -0.21
C ALA A 107 -7.00 -11.69 -1.66
N CYS A 108 -7.01 -10.55 -2.35
CA CYS A 108 -7.52 -10.46 -3.72
C CYS A 108 -6.66 -11.27 -4.70
N GLY A 109 -5.33 -11.24 -4.59
CA GLY A 109 -4.43 -11.96 -5.48
C GLY A 109 -4.67 -13.47 -5.49
N PRO A 110 -4.58 -14.17 -4.36
CA PRO A 110 -4.84 -15.61 -4.29
C PRO A 110 -6.23 -16.01 -4.77
N ILE A 111 -7.28 -15.26 -4.40
CA ILE A 111 -8.64 -15.54 -4.84
C ILE A 111 -8.78 -15.41 -6.36
N LEU A 112 -8.27 -14.34 -6.93
CA LEU A 112 -8.34 -14.11 -8.38
C LEU A 112 -7.51 -15.11 -9.17
N LYS A 113 -6.42 -15.62 -8.60
CA LYS A 113 -5.62 -16.69 -9.19
C LYS A 113 -6.46 -17.95 -9.46
N THR A 114 -7.37 -18.32 -8.57
CA THR A 114 -8.25 -19.48 -8.78
C THR A 114 -9.19 -19.33 -9.98
N ARG A 115 -9.34 -18.11 -10.48
CA ARG A 115 -10.18 -17.76 -11.64
C ARG A 115 -9.37 -17.42 -12.89
N GLY A 116 -8.04 -17.54 -12.85
CA GLY A 116 -7.16 -17.10 -13.94
C GLY A 116 -7.24 -15.59 -14.22
N LEU A 117 -7.44 -14.79 -13.16
CA LEU A 117 -7.62 -13.33 -13.19
C LEU A 117 -6.67 -12.63 -12.21
N ASN A 118 -5.58 -13.26 -11.82
CA ASN A 118 -4.65 -12.65 -10.86
C ASN A 118 -3.94 -11.43 -11.47
N PRO A 119 -3.78 -10.35 -10.71
CA PRO A 119 -2.83 -9.28 -11.03
C PRO A 119 -1.40 -9.83 -11.18
N THR A 120 -0.54 -9.11 -11.87
CA THR A 120 0.88 -9.48 -12.01
C THR A 120 1.57 -9.49 -10.66
N VAL A 121 1.28 -8.48 -9.81
CA VAL A 121 1.83 -8.38 -8.46
C VAL A 121 0.87 -7.62 -7.54
N GLY A 122 0.86 -8.01 -6.28
CA GLY A 122 0.25 -7.23 -5.19
C GLY A 122 1.32 -6.42 -4.47
N ILE A 123 1.02 -5.17 -4.13
CA ILE A 123 1.89 -4.35 -3.30
C ILE A 123 1.15 -3.94 -2.02
N GLY A 124 1.86 -4.01 -0.90
CA GLY A 124 1.38 -3.54 0.38
C GLY A 124 1.87 -2.12 0.68
N ASN A 125 1.67 -1.71 1.93
CA ASN A 125 2.03 -0.38 2.42
C ASN A 125 3.25 -0.43 3.35
N VAL A 126 4.31 -1.11 2.92
CA VAL A 126 5.57 -1.23 3.67
C VAL A 126 6.18 0.13 4.02
N ALA A 127 5.84 1.17 3.31
CA ALA A 127 6.25 2.54 3.61
C ALA A 127 5.72 3.06 4.98
N ASN A 128 4.63 2.49 5.50
CA ASN A 128 4.02 2.95 6.76
C ASN A 128 4.98 2.92 7.96
N PRO A 129 5.69 1.81 8.28
CA PRO A 129 6.62 1.77 9.41
C PRO A 129 7.95 2.48 9.16
N VAL A 130 8.29 2.80 7.90
CA VAL A 130 9.58 3.38 7.52
C VAL A 130 9.95 4.64 8.32
N PRO A 131 9.05 5.64 8.50
CA PRO A 131 9.40 6.84 9.26
C PRO A 131 9.76 6.53 10.72
N ALA A 132 9.02 5.63 11.37
CA ALA A 132 9.29 5.25 12.76
C ALA A 132 10.61 4.47 12.89
N ILE A 133 10.89 3.58 11.95
CA ILE A 133 12.15 2.82 11.89
C ILE A 133 13.34 3.77 11.67
N ARG A 134 13.24 4.69 10.70
CA ARG A 134 14.28 5.69 10.47
C ARG A 134 14.57 6.54 11.69
N LEU A 135 13.53 6.99 12.39
CA LEU A 135 13.66 7.76 13.62
C LEU A 135 14.33 6.94 14.73
N GLY A 136 13.95 5.66 14.89
CA GLY A 136 14.61 4.76 15.84
C GLY A 136 16.09 4.56 15.57
N ILE A 137 16.49 4.43 14.30
CA ILE A 137 17.88 4.32 13.89
C ILE A 137 18.62 5.64 14.15
N ALA A 138 18.04 6.78 13.79
CA ALA A 138 18.63 8.10 14.03
C ALA A 138 18.90 8.32 15.53
N ASP A 139 17.94 7.96 16.39
CA ASP A 139 18.08 8.08 17.85
C ASP A 139 19.18 7.16 18.40
N GLN A 140 19.26 5.91 17.92
CA GLN A 140 20.32 4.97 18.37
C GLN A 140 21.72 5.45 18.02
N LEU A 141 21.89 5.99 16.82
CA LEU A 141 23.19 6.40 16.30
C LEU A 141 23.54 7.87 16.61
N GLY A 142 22.61 8.64 17.19
CA GLY A 142 22.82 10.08 17.46
C GLY A 142 23.00 10.92 16.21
N VAL A 143 22.34 10.56 15.09
CA VAL A 143 22.48 11.24 13.79
C VAL A 143 21.18 11.95 13.39
N LYS A 144 21.25 12.84 12.39
CA LYS A 144 20.05 13.50 11.87
C LYS A 144 19.19 12.50 11.09
N LEU A 145 17.87 12.61 11.24
CA LEU A 145 16.91 11.78 10.51
C LEU A 145 17.07 11.90 8.99
N SER A 146 17.44 13.09 8.49
CA SER A 146 17.70 13.32 7.06
C SER A 146 18.78 12.42 6.48
N ASP A 147 19.75 12.05 7.31
CA ASP A 147 20.94 11.31 6.89
C ASP A 147 20.68 9.79 6.87
N VAL A 148 19.59 9.36 7.51
CA VAL A 148 19.20 7.95 7.58
C VAL A 148 18.38 7.55 6.35
N LYS A 149 18.85 6.56 5.61
CA LYS A 149 18.15 5.90 4.52
C LYS A 149 18.01 4.42 4.83
N ILE A 150 16.82 3.86 4.57
CA ILE A 150 16.60 2.41 4.72
C ILE A 150 16.04 1.80 3.45
N TYR A 151 16.35 0.52 3.26
CA TYR A 151 15.66 -0.35 2.32
C TYR A 151 15.00 -1.46 3.11
N LEU A 152 13.69 -1.57 2.99
CA LEU A 152 12.88 -2.56 3.70
C LEU A 152 12.05 -3.35 2.70
N ALA A 153 12.25 -4.67 2.69
CA ALA A 153 11.39 -5.60 1.99
C ALA A 153 10.82 -6.60 3.00
N CYS A 154 9.52 -6.72 3.05
CA CYS A 154 8.84 -7.62 3.97
C CYS A 154 7.44 -7.97 3.46
N GLN A 155 6.84 -9.01 4.04
CA GLN A 155 5.45 -9.31 3.83
C GLN A 155 4.57 -8.18 4.43
N HIS A 156 3.42 -7.92 3.82
CA HIS A 156 2.47 -6.88 4.24
C HIS A 156 2.10 -6.97 5.73
N TYR A 157 1.96 -8.18 6.26
CA TYR A 157 1.75 -8.44 7.69
C TYR A 157 2.76 -7.70 8.58
N VAL A 158 4.06 -7.74 8.25
CA VAL A 158 5.14 -7.11 9.03
C VAL A 158 4.96 -5.60 9.09
N SER A 159 4.50 -4.97 8.00
CA SER A 159 4.27 -3.52 7.94
C SER A 159 3.20 -3.03 8.92
N HIS A 160 2.27 -3.88 9.28
CA HIS A 160 1.25 -3.60 10.30
C HIS A 160 1.67 -4.06 11.69
N TYR A 161 2.46 -5.13 11.76
CA TYR A 161 2.82 -5.75 13.03
C TYR A 161 3.85 -4.91 13.80
N ILE A 162 4.86 -4.39 13.12
CA ILE A 162 5.87 -3.50 13.72
C ILE A 162 5.24 -2.29 14.42
N PRO A 163 4.36 -1.47 13.77
CA PRO A 163 3.75 -0.33 14.43
C PRO A 163 2.79 -0.66 15.57
N ARG A 164 2.30 -1.89 15.64
CA ARG A 164 1.34 -2.31 16.68
C ARG A 164 2.01 -2.96 17.87
N PHE A 165 3.01 -3.81 17.62
CA PHE A 165 3.56 -4.72 18.60
C PHE A 165 5.08 -4.58 18.80
N GLY A 166 5.74 -3.74 18.02
CA GLY A 166 7.18 -3.50 18.12
C GLY A 166 8.06 -4.69 17.71
N THR A 167 7.55 -5.54 16.83
CA THR A 167 8.26 -6.74 16.37
C THR A 167 7.78 -7.14 14.97
N ALA A 168 8.58 -7.91 14.25
CA ALA A 168 8.16 -8.54 13.00
C ALA A 168 7.26 -9.79 13.20
N GLY A 169 7.00 -10.21 14.44
CA GLY A 169 6.15 -11.36 14.75
C GLY A 169 6.67 -12.70 14.21
N GLY A 170 7.98 -12.86 14.10
CA GLY A 170 8.63 -14.06 13.55
C GLY A 170 8.58 -14.16 12.02
N ALA A 171 7.95 -13.21 11.32
CA ALA A 171 7.94 -13.21 9.85
C ALA A 171 9.27 -12.69 9.29
N PRO A 172 9.75 -13.24 8.16
CA PRO A 172 10.99 -12.80 7.55
C PRO A 172 10.87 -11.41 6.97
N TYR A 173 11.96 -10.66 7.07
CA TYR A 173 12.12 -9.35 6.45
C TYR A 173 13.58 -9.13 6.01
N TYR A 174 13.77 -8.21 5.09
CA TYR A 174 15.08 -7.72 4.70
C TYR A 174 15.14 -6.22 5.03
N LEU A 175 16.15 -5.81 5.80
CA LEU A 175 16.39 -4.41 6.13
C LEU A 175 17.86 -4.07 5.94
N ARG A 176 18.13 -2.95 5.27
CA ARG A 176 19.42 -2.30 5.21
C ARG A 176 19.30 -0.85 5.66
N ALA A 177 20.24 -0.39 6.47
CA ALA A 177 20.31 0.96 6.97
C ALA A 177 21.60 1.65 6.53
N TYR A 178 21.48 2.90 6.09
CA TYR A 178 22.59 3.73 5.63
C TYR A 178 22.54 5.09 6.31
N VAL A 179 23.73 5.61 6.68
CA VAL A 179 23.92 6.98 7.17
C VAL A 179 25.00 7.64 6.35
N GLY A 180 24.68 8.76 5.71
CA GLY A 180 25.64 9.45 4.83
C GLY A 180 26.19 8.55 3.71
N GLY A 181 25.44 7.55 3.27
CA GLY A 181 25.86 6.58 2.25
C GLY A 181 26.64 5.36 2.77
N LYS A 182 27.06 5.36 4.04
CA LYS A 182 27.72 4.20 4.68
C LYS A 182 26.66 3.20 5.17
N ASP A 183 26.88 1.91 4.91
CA ASP A 183 26.05 0.83 5.46
C ASP A 183 26.32 0.69 6.97
N VAL A 184 25.29 0.94 7.77
CA VAL A 184 25.33 0.85 9.24
C VAL A 184 24.41 -0.26 9.77
N THR A 185 23.96 -1.14 8.92
CA THR A 185 22.98 -2.19 9.27
C THR A 185 23.43 -3.01 10.47
N LYS A 186 24.72 -3.34 10.57
CA LYS A 186 25.27 -4.14 11.66
C LYS A 186 25.55 -3.34 12.95
N GLU A 187 25.54 -2.01 12.85
CA GLU A 187 25.76 -1.10 13.98
C GLU A 187 24.42 -0.81 14.72
N VAL A 188 23.30 -1.21 14.13
CA VAL A 188 21.94 -0.93 14.65
C VAL A 188 21.34 -2.18 15.28
N ASP A 189 20.84 -2.04 16.49
CA ASP A 189 19.96 -3.01 17.13
C ASP A 189 18.55 -2.88 16.57
N ILE A 190 18.24 -3.67 15.55
CA ILE A 190 16.96 -3.62 14.84
C ILE A 190 15.80 -4.04 15.73
N ASP A 191 15.99 -4.99 16.63
CA ASP A 191 14.93 -5.44 17.54
C ASP A 191 14.53 -4.30 18.48
N LYS A 192 15.49 -3.55 19.01
CA LYS A 192 15.24 -2.36 19.80
C LYS A 192 14.54 -1.25 18.99
N VAL A 193 14.96 -1.03 17.73
CA VAL A 193 14.29 -0.07 16.83
C VAL A 193 12.83 -0.47 16.63
N PHE A 194 12.55 -1.74 16.40
CA PHE A 194 11.19 -2.23 16.23
C PHE A 194 10.38 -2.10 17.53
N ALA A 195 10.96 -2.43 18.69
CA ALA A 195 10.29 -2.29 19.98
C ALA A 195 9.86 -0.85 20.29
N GLU A 196 10.63 0.15 19.82
CA GLU A 196 10.31 1.56 19.97
C GLU A 196 9.35 2.10 18.89
N ALA A 197 9.18 1.39 17.78
CA ALA A 197 8.34 1.84 16.66
C ALA A 197 6.88 2.17 17.04
N PRO A 198 6.17 1.44 17.92
CA PRO A 198 4.81 1.79 18.34
C PRO A 198 4.71 3.18 18.98
N LYS A 199 5.73 3.62 19.69
CA LYS A 199 5.78 4.96 20.33
C LYS A 199 6.07 6.06 19.32
N LYS A 200 6.85 5.75 18.29
CA LYS A 200 7.30 6.67 17.24
C LYS A 200 6.34 6.73 16.06
N TYR A 201 5.52 5.72 15.88
CA TYR A 201 4.55 5.63 14.80
C TYR A 201 3.39 6.59 15.04
N ARG A 202 3.27 7.59 14.18
CA ARG A 202 2.13 8.51 14.20
C ARG A 202 1.05 8.03 13.25
N ARG A 203 -0.09 7.64 13.81
CA ARG A 203 -1.28 7.34 13.00
C ARG A 203 -1.80 8.64 12.41
N THR A 204 -1.87 8.70 11.10
CA THR A 204 -2.31 9.89 10.35
C THR A 204 -3.83 9.97 10.18
N GLY A 205 -4.59 9.05 10.80
CA GLY A 205 -6.04 8.94 10.59
C GLY A 205 -6.40 8.46 9.18
N GLY A 206 -7.70 8.37 8.88
CA GLY A 206 -8.20 7.80 7.61
C GLY A 206 -7.71 8.55 6.36
N LEU A 207 -7.58 9.88 6.43
CA LEU A 207 -7.07 10.69 5.31
C LEU A 207 -5.58 10.53 5.09
N GLY A 208 -4.80 10.42 6.16
CA GLY A 208 -3.35 10.25 6.06
C GLY A 208 -2.93 8.88 5.56
N GLY A 209 -3.68 7.83 5.90
CA GLY A 209 -3.46 6.49 5.36
C GLY A 209 -3.63 6.42 3.84
N GLN A 210 -4.53 7.23 3.28
CA GLN A 210 -4.72 7.33 1.83
C GLN A 210 -3.57 8.04 1.10
N ILE A 211 -2.91 8.97 1.74
CA ILE A 211 -1.76 9.69 1.17
C ILE A 211 -0.52 8.81 1.18
N LEU A 212 -0.29 8.07 2.27
CA LEU A 212 0.89 7.20 2.42
C LEU A 212 0.84 5.94 1.56
N THR A 213 -0.35 5.48 1.14
CA THR A 213 -0.48 4.38 0.19
C THR A 213 -0.31 4.82 -1.27
N ALA A 214 -0.32 6.12 -1.53
CA ALA A 214 -0.13 6.69 -2.86
C ALA A 214 1.33 7.15 -3.12
N SER A 215 2.17 7.10 -2.12
CA SER A 215 3.60 7.43 -2.21
C SER A 215 4.46 6.15 -2.19
#